data_cb12000e75f672ed447f29bf7e40e659
#
_entry.id   cb12000e75f672ed447f29bf7e40e659
#
_cell.length_a   1.000
_cell.length_b   1.000
_cell.length_c   1.000
_cell.angle_alpha   90.00
_cell.angle_beta   90.00
_cell.angle_gamma   90.00
#
_symmetry.space_group_name_H-M   'P 1'
#
loop_
_entity.id
_entity.type
_entity.pdbx_description
1 polymer ?
#
loop_
_entity_poly.entity_id
_entity_poly.type
_entity_poly.pdbx_seq_one_letter_code
_entity_poly.pdbx_strand_id
1 'polypeptide(L)'
;MYNPASDPVSRRAALTGVAAAAGLALAGCGSSKEEGSGAAASTDGGSYKIGVLQLVEHAALDASNKGFVAALDDAGLDYTIDQQNAQGDQTACQTIASKLVGDGDDLILAIGTPAAQAVKSATSEIPVVGTAITDFAASDLVESNDEPGGNLTGSSDLTPVADQIDLLHKVLPDAKSIALLYCTAESNSKFQIEIAADALDELGLAHKEYTISSSNELQQVVESMVGKVDAIYAPTDNTIAAGMATVAMVANENKIPTVVGCDTMVEDGGMMSYSINYEDLGYKAGEIAVKILKDGAKPAEMPIETLSSSECKLIVNKATAEACGVDISGLDADETV
;
A
#
# COMPACT_ATOMS: atom_id res chain seq x y z
N MET A 1 -34.02 49.17 19.41
CA MET A 1 -34.44 50.35 18.64
C MET A 1 -33.99 50.18 17.21
N TYR A 2 -35.00 50.08 16.36
CA TYR A 2 -35.09 50.40 14.93
C TYR A 2 -34.55 49.38 13.89
N ASN A 3 -35.49 48.56 13.37
CA ASN A 3 -35.66 48.07 12.02
C ASN A 3 -36.37 49.20 11.20
N PRO A 4 -36.44 49.30 9.89
CA PRO A 4 -36.87 48.27 8.91
C PRO A 4 -36.28 48.39 7.46
N ALA A 5 -36.32 47.28 6.72
CA ALA A 5 -37.07 46.95 5.51
C ALA A 5 -37.06 47.90 4.28
N SER A 6 -36.75 47.35 3.10
CA SER A 6 -37.66 47.41 1.94
C SER A 6 -37.12 46.65 0.71
N ASP A 7 -37.82 45.59 0.31
CA ASP A 7 -37.99 45.08 -1.06
C ASP A 7 -38.76 46.10 -1.92
N PRO A 8 -39.18 45.78 -3.18
CA PRO A 8 -38.63 45.06 -4.33
C PRO A 8 -38.71 45.89 -5.63
N VAL A 9 -38.27 45.38 -6.80
CA VAL A 9 -39.01 45.60 -8.09
C VAL A 9 -38.59 44.61 -9.18
N SER A 10 -39.60 43.87 -9.59
CA SER A 10 -39.77 43.08 -10.80
C SER A 10 -39.78 43.95 -12.09
N ARG A 11 -39.37 43.38 -13.22
CA ARG A 11 -40.08 43.55 -14.53
C ARG A 11 -39.65 42.54 -15.59
N ARG A 12 -40.67 41.87 -16.11
CA ARG A 12 -40.75 41.02 -17.31
C ARG A 12 -40.68 41.85 -18.59
N ALA A 13 -40.25 41.16 -19.68
CA ALA A 13 -40.77 41.21 -21.04
C ALA A 13 -39.90 40.29 -21.91
N ALA A 14 -40.25 39.21 -22.50
CA ALA A 14 -41.27 38.83 -23.46
C ALA A 14 -41.11 39.45 -24.86
N LEU A 15 -41.02 38.53 -25.84
CA LEU A 15 -41.58 38.48 -27.20
C LEU A 15 -40.58 38.07 -28.30
N THR A 16 -40.73 36.83 -28.81
CA THR A 16 -41.40 36.36 -30.02
C THR A 16 -40.73 36.59 -31.36
N GLY A 17 -40.71 35.55 -32.16
CA GLY A 17 -40.86 35.56 -33.61
C GLY A 17 -40.00 34.54 -34.35
N VAL A 18 -40.50 33.35 -34.69
CA VAL A 18 -41.24 32.91 -35.88
C VAL A 18 -40.34 32.50 -37.07
N ALA A 19 -40.38 31.23 -37.36
CA ALA A 19 -40.79 30.40 -38.51
C ALA A 19 -39.75 30.20 -39.61
N ALA A 20 -39.50 29.05 -40.04
CA ALA A 20 -40.12 27.95 -40.78
C ALA A 20 -39.42 27.72 -42.15
N ALA A 21 -39.15 26.49 -42.48
CA ALA A 21 -39.48 25.74 -43.70
C ALA A 21 -38.52 24.55 -43.81
N ALA A 22 -38.93 23.35 -43.63
CA ALA A 22 -39.59 22.37 -44.52
C ALA A 22 -38.68 21.87 -45.66
N GLY A 23 -38.39 20.60 -45.66
CA GLY A 23 -37.79 19.82 -46.73
C GLY A 23 -37.89 18.32 -46.44
N LEU A 24 -38.93 17.67 -46.95
CA LEU A 24 -39.15 16.21 -46.93
C LEU A 24 -38.25 15.50 -47.98
N ALA A 25 -37.82 14.26 -47.66
CA ALA A 25 -37.87 13.09 -48.56
C ALA A 25 -37.36 11.84 -47.82
N LEU A 26 -38.27 10.94 -47.46
CA LEU A 26 -38.59 9.61 -47.98
C LEU A 26 -37.55 8.50 -47.76
N ALA A 27 -37.86 7.66 -46.79
CA ALA A 27 -38.19 6.23 -46.85
C ALA A 27 -37.07 5.26 -47.27
N GLY A 28 -36.75 4.36 -46.34
CA GLY A 28 -36.06 3.09 -46.56
C GLY A 28 -36.25 2.21 -45.36
N CYS A 29 -37.26 1.30 -45.37
CA CYS A 29 -37.44 0.23 -44.38
C CYS A 29 -36.34 -0.82 -44.48
N GLY A 30 -35.86 -1.30 -43.36
CA GLY A 30 -35.00 -2.46 -43.26
C GLY A 30 -34.76 -2.93 -41.84
N SER A 31 -35.56 -3.91 -41.42
CA SER A 31 -35.43 -4.93 -40.35
C SER A 31 -34.36 -4.80 -39.27
N SER A 32 -34.89 -4.73 -38.06
CA SER A 32 -34.45 -5.32 -36.78
C SER A 32 -33.35 -6.37 -36.83
N LYS A 33 -32.27 -6.10 -36.07
CA LYS A 33 -31.59 -7.08 -35.19
C LYS A 33 -31.04 -6.33 -33.98
N GLU A 34 -31.52 -6.70 -32.82
CA GLU A 34 -30.88 -6.40 -31.55
C GLU A 34 -29.54 -7.18 -31.52
N GLU A 35 -28.46 -6.48 -31.49
CA GLU A 35 -27.18 -7.02 -31.05
C GLU A 35 -26.63 -6.11 -29.96
N GLY A 36 -26.33 -6.74 -28.82
CA GLY A 36 -25.89 -6.09 -27.61
C GLY A 36 -24.69 -5.19 -27.84
N SER A 37 -24.79 -3.98 -27.35
CA SER A 37 -23.67 -3.05 -27.24
C SER A 37 -22.71 -3.55 -26.17
N GLY A 38 -21.80 -4.43 -26.57
CA GLY A 38 -20.55 -4.56 -25.86
C GLY A 38 -19.75 -3.29 -26.13
N ALA A 39 -19.45 -2.54 -25.13
CA ALA A 39 -18.50 -1.43 -25.23
C ALA A 39 -17.15 -2.04 -25.67
N ALA A 40 -16.86 -1.95 -26.97
CA ALA A 40 -15.53 -2.19 -27.46
C ALA A 40 -14.66 -1.06 -26.92
N ALA A 41 -13.64 -1.41 -26.15
CA ALA A 41 -12.57 -0.51 -25.78
C ALA A 41 -12.06 0.13 -27.07
N SER A 42 -12.15 1.43 -27.17
CA SER A 42 -11.60 2.22 -28.26
C SER A 42 -10.07 2.14 -28.16
N THR A 43 -9.45 1.37 -29.06
CA THR A 43 -8.00 1.46 -29.35
C THR A 43 -7.73 2.72 -30.18
N ASP A 44 -8.02 3.88 -29.60
CA ASP A 44 -7.51 5.15 -30.11
C ASP A 44 -6.30 5.47 -29.24
N GLY A 45 -5.11 5.67 -29.82
CA GLY A 45 -3.83 5.82 -29.14
C GLY A 45 -3.75 7.10 -28.30
N GLY A 46 -4.59 7.19 -27.28
CA GLY A 46 -4.56 8.22 -26.25
C GLY A 46 -3.62 7.81 -25.11
N SER A 47 -2.99 8.80 -24.49
CA SER A 47 -2.17 8.62 -23.31
C SER A 47 -3.06 8.25 -22.11
N TYR A 48 -2.72 7.15 -21.39
CA TYR A 48 -3.43 6.76 -20.16
C TYR A 48 -3.15 7.74 -19.04
N LYS A 49 -4.16 8.03 -18.23
CA LYS A 49 -3.99 8.80 -16.99
C LYS A 49 -3.93 7.85 -15.81
N ILE A 50 -2.85 7.89 -15.07
CA ILE A 50 -2.64 7.02 -13.91
C ILE A 50 -2.50 7.90 -12.68
N GLY A 51 -3.43 7.75 -11.74
CA GLY A 51 -3.31 8.34 -10.42
C GLY A 51 -2.46 7.45 -9.52
N VAL A 52 -1.55 8.04 -8.74
CA VAL A 52 -0.76 7.32 -7.74
C VAL A 52 -1.02 7.93 -6.37
N LEU A 53 -1.52 7.12 -5.45
CA LEU A 53 -1.62 7.46 -4.03
C LEU A 53 -0.63 6.62 -3.23
N GLN A 54 0.46 7.24 -2.80
CA GLN A 54 1.42 6.65 -1.87
C GLN A 54 1.12 7.08 -0.44
N LEU A 55 1.11 6.14 0.51
CA LEU A 55 0.78 6.42 1.91
C LEU A 55 1.77 7.39 2.55
N VAL A 56 3.06 7.10 2.44
CA VAL A 56 4.15 7.89 3.05
C VAL A 56 5.43 7.68 2.25
N GLU A 57 6.40 8.57 2.41
CA GLU A 57 7.71 8.45 1.79
C GLU A 57 8.65 7.65 2.69
N HIS A 58 9.07 6.48 2.22
CA HIS A 58 10.18 5.69 2.71
C HIS A 58 10.67 4.71 1.63
N ALA A 59 11.89 4.21 1.78
CA ALA A 59 12.61 3.51 0.72
C ALA A 59 11.84 2.34 0.08
N ALA A 60 11.10 1.53 0.86
CA ALA A 60 10.34 0.40 0.31
C ALA A 60 9.18 0.84 -0.60
N LEU A 61 8.38 1.85 -0.16
CA LEU A 61 7.28 2.36 -0.99
C LEU A 61 7.80 3.10 -2.23
N ASP A 62 8.90 3.83 -2.10
CA ASP A 62 9.54 4.53 -3.22
C ASP A 62 10.09 3.52 -4.24
N ALA A 63 10.69 2.40 -3.78
CA ALA A 63 11.13 1.30 -4.64
C ALA A 63 9.95 0.64 -5.36
N SER A 64 8.82 0.40 -4.66
CA SER A 64 7.60 -0.15 -5.28
C SER A 64 7.06 0.78 -6.38
N ASN A 65 7.02 2.07 -6.13
CA ASN A 65 6.61 3.05 -7.14
C ASN A 65 7.55 3.05 -8.36
N LYS A 66 8.85 3.00 -8.12
CA LYS A 66 9.87 2.92 -9.18
C LYS A 66 9.69 1.67 -10.04
N GLY A 67 9.50 0.51 -9.41
CA GLY A 67 9.26 -0.75 -10.11
C GLY A 67 7.98 -0.70 -10.98
N PHE A 68 6.90 -0.12 -10.43
CA PHE A 68 5.67 0.07 -11.18
C PHE A 68 5.88 0.90 -12.46
N VAL A 69 6.55 2.04 -12.34
CA VAL A 69 6.86 2.91 -13.49
C VAL A 69 7.73 2.18 -14.51
N ALA A 70 8.74 1.43 -14.05
CA ALA A 70 9.62 0.66 -14.94
C ALA A 70 8.85 -0.37 -15.79
N ALA A 71 7.85 -1.06 -15.21
CA ALA A 71 7.03 -2.00 -15.96
C ALA A 71 6.15 -1.32 -17.02
N LEU A 72 5.63 -0.12 -16.74
CA LEU A 72 4.88 0.66 -17.73
C LEU A 72 5.77 1.10 -18.90
N ASP A 73 6.98 1.56 -18.59
CA ASP A 73 7.99 2.00 -19.57
C ASP A 73 8.43 0.82 -20.45
N ASP A 74 8.75 -0.33 -19.86
CA ASP A 74 9.15 -1.54 -20.57
C ASP A 74 8.03 -2.08 -21.49
N ALA A 75 6.76 -1.91 -21.08
CA ALA A 75 5.60 -2.26 -21.90
C ALA A 75 5.34 -1.23 -23.02
N GLY A 76 6.04 -0.11 -23.05
CA GLY A 76 5.88 0.97 -24.02
C GLY A 76 4.49 1.60 -23.96
N LEU A 77 3.93 1.80 -22.75
CA LEU A 77 2.69 2.55 -22.58
C LEU A 77 2.95 4.04 -22.82
N ASP A 78 1.96 4.68 -23.44
CA ASP A 78 1.88 6.15 -23.42
C ASP A 78 0.98 6.55 -22.25
N TYR A 79 1.54 7.23 -21.23
CA TYR A 79 0.82 7.55 -20.00
C TYR A 79 1.28 8.88 -19.38
N THR A 80 0.44 9.38 -18.48
CA THR A 80 0.77 10.47 -17.56
C THR A 80 0.48 10.01 -16.13
N ILE A 81 1.33 10.42 -15.18
CA ILE A 81 1.14 10.10 -13.75
C ILE A 81 0.81 11.37 -12.97
N ASP A 82 -0.26 11.32 -12.16
CA ASP A 82 -0.51 12.24 -11.05
C ASP A 82 -0.05 11.59 -9.75
N GLN A 83 1.19 11.90 -9.34
CA GLN A 83 1.81 11.36 -8.13
C GLN A 83 1.38 12.16 -6.91
N GLN A 84 0.77 11.49 -5.94
CA GLN A 84 0.33 12.07 -4.66
C GLN A 84 0.88 11.27 -3.48
N ASN A 85 1.21 11.98 -2.40
CA ASN A 85 1.71 11.38 -1.16
C ASN A 85 0.90 11.89 0.03
N ALA A 86 0.36 10.97 0.83
CA ALA A 86 -0.49 11.30 1.97
C ALA A 86 0.28 11.64 3.25
N GLN A 87 1.61 11.53 3.26
CA GLN A 87 2.48 11.86 4.41
C GLN A 87 2.12 11.07 5.69
N GLY A 88 1.58 9.87 5.55
CA GLY A 88 1.12 9.04 6.66
C GLY A 88 -0.23 9.45 7.26
N ASP A 89 -0.92 10.42 6.67
CA ASP A 89 -2.22 10.92 7.17
C ASP A 89 -3.39 10.24 6.44
N GLN A 90 -4.20 9.51 7.18
CA GLN A 90 -5.37 8.80 6.61
C GLN A 90 -6.44 9.74 6.05
N THR A 91 -6.59 10.95 6.62
CA THR A 91 -7.53 11.96 6.09
C THR A 91 -7.01 12.50 4.76
N ALA A 92 -5.70 12.69 4.64
CA ALA A 92 -5.07 13.04 3.37
C ALA A 92 -5.27 11.93 2.33
N CYS A 93 -5.12 10.63 2.70
CA CYS A 93 -5.43 9.51 1.80
C CYS A 93 -6.84 9.63 1.21
N GLN A 94 -7.86 9.87 2.03
CA GLN A 94 -9.24 10.02 1.57
C GLN A 94 -9.44 11.23 0.64
N THR A 95 -8.81 12.34 0.96
CA THR A 95 -8.86 13.56 0.15
C THR A 95 -8.22 13.36 -1.21
N ILE A 96 -7.03 12.73 -1.23
CA ILE A 96 -6.29 12.42 -2.46
C ILE A 96 -7.05 11.39 -3.29
N ALA A 97 -7.54 10.30 -2.69
CA ALA A 97 -8.34 9.29 -3.39
C ALA A 97 -9.56 9.93 -4.09
N SER A 98 -10.28 10.81 -3.39
CA SER A 98 -11.43 11.53 -3.97
C SER A 98 -11.02 12.45 -5.12
N LYS A 99 -9.85 13.08 -5.03
CA LYS A 99 -9.28 13.90 -6.10
C LYS A 99 -8.99 13.06 -7.35
N LEU A 100 -8.21 11.97 -7.22
CA LEU A 100 -7.84 11.09 -8.34
C LEU A 100 -9.08 10.53 -9.05
N VAL A 101 -10.08 10.11 -8.28
CA VAL A 101 -11.38 9.67 -8.84
C VAL A 101 -12.08 10.81 -9.59
N GLY A 102 -12.08 12.03 -9.04
CA GLY A 102 -12.68 13.22 -9.66
C GLY A 102 -11.96 13.69 -10.92
N ASP A 103 -10.67 13.45 -11.05
CA ASP A 103 -9.84 13.79 -12.22
C ASP A 103 -10.07 12.81 -13.38
N GLY A 104 -10.75 11.68 -13.14
CA GLY A 104 -11.10 10.69 -14.14
C GLY A 104 -9.90 9.93 -14.66
N ASP A 105 -9.07 9.43 -13.73
CA ASP A 105 -7.94 8.56 -14.06
C ASP A 105 -8.42 7.22 -14.65
N ASP A 106 -7.64 6.65 -15.57
CA ASP A 106 -7.93 5.36 -16.20
C ASP A 106 -7.59 4.18 -15.27
N LEU A 107 -6.65 4.41 -14.35
CA LEU A 107 -6.21 3.46 -13.33
C LEU A 107 -5.63 4.22 -12.13
N ILE A 108 -5.82 3.68 -10.92
CA ILE A 108 -5.19 4.21 -9.71
C ILE A 108 -4.25 3.15 -9.12
N LEU A 109 -2.98 3.54 -8.93
CA LEU A 109 -2.04 2.78 -8.11
C LEU A 109 -2.17 3.24 -6.66
N ALA A 110 -2.38 2.29 -5.76
CA ALA A 110 -2.38 2.53 -4.32
C ALA A 110 -1.19 1.82 -3.66
N ILE A 111 -0.30 2.59 -3.03
CA ILE A 111 0.93 2.08 -2.41
C ILE A 111 0.77 2.14 -0.89
N GLY A 112 0.66 0.96 -0.26
CA GLY A 112 0.38 0.78 1.17
C GLY A 112 -1.10 0.57 1.49
N THR A 113 -1.37 -0.24 2.53
CA THR A 113 -2.73 -0.66 2.89
C THR A 113 -3.70 0.49 3.17
N PRO A 114 -3.38 1.53 3.98
CA PRO A 114 -4.30 2.64 4.22
C PRO A 114 -4.62 3.45 2.95
N ALA A 115 -3.67 3.58 2.02
CA ALA A 115 -3.88 4.21 0.72
C ALA A 115 -4.90 3.42 -0.12
N ALA A 116 -4.74 2.09 -0.18
CA ALA A 116 -5.66 1.22 -0.91
C ALA A 116 -7.07 1.23 -0.30
N GLN A 117 -7.20 1.23 1.03
CA GLN A 117 -8.48 1.35 1.72
C GLN A 117 -9.19 2.67 1.39
N ALA A 118 -8.46 3.77 1.31
CA ALA A 118 -9.01 5.06 0.93
C ALA A 118 -9.50 5.06 -0.54
N VAL A 119 -8.71 4.52 -1.48
CA VAL A 119 -9.09 4.42 -2.89
C VAL A 119 -10.28 3.50 -3.08
N LYS A 120 -10.30 2.32 -2.46
CA LYS A 120 -11.44 1.39 -2.48
C LYS A 120 -12.74 2.07 -2.00
N SER A 121 -12.64 2.89 -0.96
CA SER A 121 -13.80 3.62 -0.43
C SER A 121 -14.29 4.73 -1.36
N ALA A 122 -13.42 5.26 -2.23
CA ALA A 122 -13.73 6.36 -3.13
C ALA A 122 -14.29 5.91 -4.48
N THR A 123 -13.96 4.70 -4.95
CA THR A 123 -14.43 4.20 -6.25
C THR A 123 -14.65 2.69 -6.26
N SER A 124 -15.67 2.26 -7.00
CA SER A 124 -15.92 0.87 -7.37
C SER A 124 -15.85 0.65 -8.90
N GLU A 125 -15.48 1.69 -9.66
CA GLU A 125 -15.50 1.67 -11.12
C GLU A 125 -14.11 1.77 -11.74
N ILE A 126 -13.27 2.70 -11.24
CA ILE A 126 -11.90 2.86 -11.74
C ILE A 126 -11.08 1.65 -11.31
N PRO A 127 -10.34 0.97 -12.21
CA PRO A 127 -9.44 -0.10 -11.84
C PRO A 127 -8.38 0.38 -10.84
N VAL A 128 -8.15 -0.42 -9.81
CA VAL A 128 -7.15 -0.14 -8.77
C VAL A 128 -6.13 -1.27 -8.73
N VAL A 129 -4.86 -0.90 -8.77
CA VAL A 129 -3.76 -1.82 -8.48
C VAL A 129 -3.13 -1.42 -7.16
N GLY A 130 -3.09 -2.37 -6.22
CA GLY A 130 -2.42 -2.19 -4.93
C GLY A 130 -1.02 -2.80 -4.95
N THR A 131 -0.08 -2.20 -4.23
CA THR A 131 1.25 -2.78 -3.97
C THR A 131 1.75 -2.40 -2.59
N ALA A 132 2.70 -3.13 -2.05
CA ALA A 132 3.15 -3.00 -0.66
C ALA A 132 1.95 -3.09 0.31
N ILE A 133 1.15 -4.12 0.12
CA ILE A 133 -0.03 -4.45 0.91
C ILE A 133 0.15 -5.88 1.41
N THR A 134 0.10 -6.07 2.71
CA THR A 134 0.40 -7.36 3.33
C THR A 134 -0.60 -8.46 2.96
N ASP A 135 -1.88 -8.25 3.25
CA ASP A 135 -2.96 -9.16 2.86
C ASP A 135 -4.19 -8.38 2.46
N PHE A 136 -4.63 -8.58 1.23
CA PHE A 136 -5.72 -7.80 0.66
C PHE A 136 -7.08 -8.22 1.25
N ALA A 137 -7.29 -9.51 1.48
CA ALA A 137 -8.52 -10.02 2.04
C ALA A 137 -8.64 -9.67 3.53
N ALA A 138 -7.57 -9.86 4.31
CA ALA A 138 -7.54 -9.50 5.74
C ALA A 138 -7.66 -7.98 5.98
N SER A 139 -7.33 -7.16 4.96
CA SER A 139 -7.48 -5.71 4.99
C SER A 139 -8.83 -5.22 4.44
N ASP A 140 -9.78 -6.12 4.20
CA ASP A 140 -11.10 -5.83 3.61
C ASP A 140 -11.02 -5.15 2.22
N LEU A 141 -9.95 -5.38 1.46
CA LEU A 141 -9.75 -4.79 0.13
C LEU A 141 -10.42 -5.59 -0.99
N VAL A 142 -10.46 -6.90 -0.86
CA VAL A 142 -11.00 -7.86 -1.83
C VAL A 142 -11.84 -8.92 -1.13
N GLU A 143 -12.62 -9.70 -1.91
CA GLU A 143 -13.42 -10.82 -1.35
C GLU A 143 -12.52 -11.98 -0.90
N SER A 144 -11.51 -12.31 -1.72
CA SER A 144 -10.41 -13.23 -1.39
C SER A 144 -9.18 -12.88 -2.23
N ASN A 145 -7.99 -13.35 -1.81
CA ASN A 145 -6.76 -13.11 -2.57
C ASN A 145 -6.75 -13.92 -3.90
N ASP A 146 -7.46 -15.03 -3.98
CA ASP A 146 -7.57 -15.85 -5.20
C ASP A 146 -8.62 -15.29 -6.19
N GLU A 147 -9.72 -14.76 -5.67
CA GLU A 147 -10.83 -14.19 -6.44
C GLU A 147 -11.21 -12.82 -5.85
N PRO A 148 -10.57 -11.73 -6.30
CA PRO A 148 -10.77 -10.39 -5.73
C PRO A 148 -12.21 -9.86 -5.78
N GLY A 149 -12.96 -10.17 -6.86
CA GLY A 149 -14.40 -9.90 -6.98
C GLY A 149 -14.80 -8.47 -7.27
N GLY A 150 -13.91 -7.50 -7.10
CA GLY A 150 -14.17 -6.07 -7.26
C GLY A 150 -13.34 -5.38 -8.33
N ASN A 151 -13.10 -4.08 -8.17
CA ASN A 151 -12.26 -3.28 -9.07
C ASN A 151 -10.80 -3.18 -8.62
N LEU A 152 -10.39 -3.92 -7.58
CA LEU A 152 -9.06 -3.87 -6.99
C LEU A 152 -8.37 -5.23 -7.05
N THR A 153 -7.10 -5.23 -7.43
CA THR A 153 -6.15 -6.35 -7.41
C THR A 153 -4.75 -5.82 -7.11
N GLY A 154 -3.70 -6.63 -7.13
CA GLY A 154 -2.34 -6.14 -6.93
C GLY A 154 -1.33 -7.18 -6.50
N SER A 155 -0.25 -6.71 -5.85
CA SER A 155 0.86 -7.53 -5.36
C SER A 155 1.03 -7.39 -3.84
N SER A 156 1.11 -8.54 -3.16
CA SER A 156 1.25 -8.65 -1.71
C SER A 156 2.72 -8.65 -1.29
N ASP A 157 3.03 -7.92 -0.23
CA ASP A 157 4.35 -7.89 0.42
C ASP A 157 4.42 -8.73 1.70
N LEU A 158 3.51 -9.66 1.90
CA LEU A 158 3.53 -10.51 3.09
C LEU A 158 4.84 -11.30 3.17
N THR A 159 5.69 -10.91 4.10
CA THR A 159 6.92 -11.64 4.43
C THR A 159 6.63 -12.82 5.38
N PRO A 160 7.55 -13.79 5.51
CA PRO A 160 7.33 -14.96 6.35
C PRO A 160 7.50 -14.62 7.85
N VAL A 161 6.47 -14.02 8.45
CA VAL A 161 6.48 -13.52 9.84
C VAL A 161 6.90 -14.60 10.84
N ALA A 162 6.37 -15.83 10.72
CA ALA A 162 6.73 -16.93 11.61
C ALA A 162 8.24 -17.26 11.50
N ASP A 163 8.78 -17.32 10.28
CA ASP A 163 10.21 -17.57 10.06
C ASP A 163 11.09 -16.43 10.62
N GLN A 164 10.59 -15.18 10.61
CA GLN A 164 11.27 -14.05 11.25
C GLN A 164 11.32 -14.20 12.78
N ILE A 165 10.27 -14.74 13.38
CA ILE A 165 10.23 -15.05 14.82
C ILE A 165 11.14 -16.25 15.15
N ASP A 166 11.16 -17.28 14.32
CA ASP A 166 12.08 -18.41 14.46
C ASP A 166 13.55 -17.96 14.35
N LEU A 167 13.84 -17.04 13.41
CA LEU A 167 15.15 -16.42 13.26
C LEU A 167 15.54 -15.64 14.52
N LEU A 168 14.62 -14.85 15.09
CA LEU A 168 14.81 -14.15 16.35
C LEU A 168 15.22 -15.13 17.46
N HIS A 169 14.46 -16.19 17.67
CA HIS A 169 14.72 -17.19 18.71
C HIS A 169 16.03 -17.96 18.46
N LYS A 170 16.35 -18.28 17.21
CA LYS A 170 17.61 -18.92 16.82
C LYS A 170 18.83 -18.09 17.19
N VAL A 171 18.76 -16.77 16.97
CA VAL A 171 19.89 -15.84 17.21
C VAL A 171 19.94 -15.37 18.67
N LEU A 172 18.80 -15.35 19.35
CA LEU A 172 18.65 -14.92 20.73
C LEU A 172 18.02 -16.04 21.58
N PRO A 173 18.69 -17.20 21.76
CA PRO A 173 18.07 -18.37 22.42
C PRO A 173 17.77 -18.15 23.91
N ASP A 174 18.40 -17.16 24.54
CA ASP A 174 18.17 -16.79 25.93
C ASP A 174 17.11 -15.70 26.12
N ALA A 175 16.57 -15.13 25.04
CA ALA A 175 15.52 -14.13 25.10
C ALA A 175 14.23 -14.72 25.70
N LYS A 176 13.54 -13.93 26.53
CA LYS A 176 12.32 -14.35 27.27
C LYS A 176 11.14 -13.41 27.07
N SER A 177 11.42 -12.17 26.71
CA SER A 177 10.41 -11.12 26.59
C SER A 177 10.62 -10.30 25.32
N ILE A 178 9.68 -10.40 24.40
CA ILE A 178 9.73 -9.74 23.09
C ILE A 178 8.74 -8.58 23.04
N ALA A 179 9.20 -7.42 22.59
CA ALA A 179 8.31 -6.32 22.25
C ALA A 179 7.75 -6.52 20.85
N LEU A 180 6.44 -6.41 20.69
CA LEU A 180 5.75 -6.31 19.41
C LEU A 180 5.41 -4.85 19.15
N LEU A 181 6.20 -4.18 18.29
CA LEU A 181 6.08 -2.74 18.01
C LEU A 181 5.33 -2.51 16.70
N TYR A 182 4.22 -1.77 16.75
CA TYR A 182 3.44 -1.46 15.55
C TYR A 182 2.58 -0.21 15.69
N CYS A 183 2.10 0.30 14.54
CA CYS A 183 1.16 1.41 14.45
C CYS A 183 -0.29 0.89 14.45
N THR A 184 -1.12 1.37 15.40
CA THR A 184 -2.53 0.95 15.51
C THR A 184 -3.41 1.46 14.36
N ALA A 185 -2.92 2.43 13.58
CA ALA A 185 -3.64 2.97 12.43
C ALA A 185 -3.47 2.11 11.17
N GLU A 186 -2.63 1.06 11.23
CA GLU A 186 -2.33 0.17 10.11
C GLU A 186 -2.87 -1.24 10.37
N SER A 187 -3.91 -1.64 9.64
CA SER A 187 -4.52 -2.99 9.78
C SER A 187 -3.58 -4.12 9.34
N ASN A 188 -2.73 -3.87 8.33
CA ASN A 188 -1.66 -4.77 7.90
C ASN A 188 -0.69 -5.11 9.03
N SER A 189 -0.31 -4.14 9.84
CA SER A 189 0.59 -4.36 10.97
C SER A 189 -0.05 -5.22 12.02
N LYS A 190 -1.31 -4.95 12.37
CA LYS A 190 -2.05 -5.77 13.34
C LYS A 190 -2.16 -7.23 12.90
N PHE A 191 -2.46 -7.49 11.64
CA PHE A 191 -2.51 -8.84 11.07
C PHE A 191 -1.18 -9.60 11.25
N GLN A 192 -0.05 -8.94 10.97
CA GLN A 192 1.27 -9.54 11.14
C GLN A 192 1.64 -9.75 12.62
N ILE A 193 1.22 -8.85 13.49
CA ILE A 193 1.44 -8.97 14.94
C ILE A 193 0.68 -10.17 15.52
N GLU A 194 -0.52 -10.47 15.04
CA GLU A 194 -1.26 -11.66 15.43
C GLU A 194 -0.48 -12.94 15.06
N ILE A 195 0.07 -13.02 13.84
CA ILE A 195 0.94 -14.14 13.41
C ILE A 195 2.20 -14.22 14.27
N ALA A 196 2.84 -13.09 14.54
CA ALA A 196 4.05 -13.05 15.37
C ALA A 196 3.77 -13.49 16.83
N ALA A 197 2.64 -13.07 17.39
CA ALA A 197 2.22 -13.46 18.73
C ALA A 197 1.97 -14.96 18.82
N ASP A 198 1.27 -15.55 17.86
CA ASP A 198 1.04 -17.00 17.79
C ASP A 198 2.36 -17.76 17.69
N ALA A 199 3.30 -17.33 16.86
CA ALA A 199 4.62 -17.95 16.75
C ALA A 199 5.44 -17.84 18.05
N LEU A 200 5.37 -16.71 18.75
CA LEU A 200 6.03 -16.53 20.06
C LEU A 200 5.40 -17.41 21.14
N ASP A 201 4.08 -17.58 21.12
CA ASP A 201 3.37 -18.48 22.03
C ASP A 201 3.75 -19.95 21.81
N GLU A 202 3.90 -20.37 20.55
CA GLU A 202 4.39 -21.73 20.21
C GLU A 202 5.79 -21.99 20.73
N LEU A 203 6.66 -20.96 20.73
CA LEU A 203 8.01 -21.01 21.30
C LEU A 203 8.05 -20.86 22.82
N GLY A 204 6.92 -20.52 23.46
CA GLY A 204 6.82 -20.25 24.90
C GLY A 204 7.51 -18.97 25.34
N LEU A 205 7.65 -17.99 24.43
CA LEU A 205 8.27 -16.69 24.69
C LEU A 205 7.21 -15.67 25.13
N ALA A 206 7.46 -15.00 26.23
CA ALA A 206 6.59 -13.90 26.65
C ALA A 206 6.70 -12.73 25.68
N HIS A 207 5.57 -12.15 25.32
CA HIS A 207 5.54 -10.98 24.45
C HIS A 207 4.62 -9.89 24.97
N LYS A 208 4.83 -8.67 24.50
CA LYS A 208 3.99 -7.54 24.84
C LYS A 208 3.92 -6.56 23.68
N GLU A 209 2.71 -6.12 23.38
CA GLU A 209 2.47 -5.07 22.41
C GLU A 209 2.90 -3.70 22.93
N TYR A 210 3.59 -2.97 22.05
CA TYR A 210 3.96 -1.57 22.20
C TYR A 210 3.49 -0.84 20.96
N THR A 211 2.56 0.06 21.13
CA THR A 211 1.86 0.68 20.02
C THR A 211 2.10 2.16 19.91
N ILE A 212 2.06 2.64 18.68
CA ILE A 212 2.04 4.05 18.34
C ILE A 212 0.79 4.36 17.49
N SER A 213 0.42 5.62 17.43
CA SER A 213 -0.58 6.15 16.51
C SER A 213 0.03 7.04 15.43
N SER A 214 1.27 7.50 15.65
CA SER A 214 2.05 8.30 14.72
C SER A 214 3.55 8.17 14.99
N SER A 215 4.38 8.49 13.99
CA SER A 215 5.85 8.44 14.09
C SER A 215 6.42 9.33 15.20
N ASN A 216 5.73 10.38 15.61
CA ASN A 216 6.16 11.26 16.70
C ASN A 216 6.25 10.57 18.06
N GLU A 217 5.58 9.43 18.23
CA GLU A 217 5.56 8.67 19.50
C GLU A 217 6.71 7.64 19.59
N LEU A 218 7.39 7.34 18.46
CA LEU A 218 8.37 6.28 18.35
C LEU A 218 9.44 6.34 19.44
N GLN A 219 10.13 7.46 19.57
CA GLN A 219 11.21 7.61 20.55
C GLN A 219 10.72 7.26 21.96
N GLN A 220 9.62 7.87 22.41
CA GLN A 220 9.08 7.66 23.74
C GLN A 220 8.65 6.21 23.97
N VAL A 221 8.02 5.59 22.98
CA VAL A 221 7.56 4.20 23.08
C VAL A 221 8.75 3.25 23.16
N VAL A 222 9.76 3.39 22.30
CA VAL A 222 10.97 2.55 22.34
C VAL A 222 11.76 2.77 23.63
N GLU A 223 11.93 4.01 24.11
CA GLU A 223 12.54 4.29 25.42
C GLU A 223 11.80 3.59 26.57
N SER A 224 10.48 3.44 26.46
CA SER A 224 9.68 2.75 27.46
C SER A 224 9.93 1.23 27.53
N MET A 225 10.56 0.63 26.52
CA MET A 225 10.93 -0.79 26.47
C MET A 225 12.26 -1.09 27.19
N VAL A 226 13.10 -0.08 27.36
CA VAL A 226 14.45 -0.24 27.91
C VAL A 226 14.41 -0.93 29.26
N GLY A 227 15.19 -2.03 29.39
CA GLY A 227 15.27 -2.86 30.58
C GLY A 227 14.02 -3.73 30.86
N LYS A 228 13.08 -3.82 29.93
CA LYS A 228 11.85 -4.64 30.07
C LYS A 228 11.71 -5.72 29.02
N VAL A 229 12.45 -5.63 27.93
CA VAL A 229 12.39 -6.59 26.80
C VAL A 229 13.78 -6.98 26.38
N ASP A 230 13.91 -8.16 25.81
CA ASP A 230 15.18 -8.73 25.33
C ASP A 230 15.38 -8.48 23.84
N ALA A 231 14.29 -8.26 23.09
CA ALA A 231 14.34 -7.89 21.66
C ALA A 231 13.04 -7.16 21.26
N ILE A 232 13.08 -6.51 20.10
CA ILE A 232 11.94 -5.87 19.45
C ILE A 232 11.69 -6.59 18.13
N TYR A 233 10.43 -6.97 17.88
CA TYR A 233 9.91 -7.31 16.56
C TYR A 233 9.03 -6.17 16.06
N ALA A 234 9.28 -5.71 14.82
CA ALA A 234 8.46 -4.73 14.14
C ALA A 234 8.14 -5.27 12.72
N PRO A 235 6.86 -5.45 12.35
CA PRO A 235 6.48 -6.00 11.05
C PRO A 235 6.73 -5.01 9.90
N THR A 236 6.24 -5.30 8.68
CA THR A 236 6.16 -4.33 7.59
C THR A 236 5.12 -3.25 7.92
N ASP A 237 5.50 -2.31 8.76
CA ASP A 237 4.71 -1.18 9.25
C ASP A 237 5.27 0.11 8.65
N ASN A 238 4.45 0.82 7.86
CA ASN A 238 4.92 1.99 7.11
C ASN A 238 5.30 3.16 8.03
N THR A 239 4.60 3.31 9.16
CA THR A 239 4.88 4.36 10.14
C THR A 239 6.20 4.08 10.88
N ILE A 240 6.44 2.81 11.22
CA ILE A 240 7.70 2.37 11.82
C ILE A 240 8.84 2.49 10.80
N ALA A 241 8.65 2.03 9.56
CA ALA A 241 9.65 2.10 8.50
C ALA A 241 10.09 3.54 8.23
N ALA A 242 9.14 4.48 8.10
CA ALA A 242 9.44 5.91 7.93
C ALA A 242 10.20 6.52 9.12
N GLY A 243 10.13 5.90 10.30
CA GLY A 243 10.81 6.34 11.52
C GLY A 243 11.87 5.37 12.04
N MET A 244 12.28 4.36 11.25
CA MET A 244 13.13 3.27 11.72
C MET A 244 14.48 3.73 12.28
N ALA A 245 15.07 4.77 11.73
CA ALA A 245 16.30 5.36 12.27
C ALA A 245 16.14 5.82 13.73
N THR A 246 14.95 6.30 14.13
CA THR A 246 14.66 6.66 15.54
C THR A 246 14.55 5.42 16.42
N VAL A 247 13.90 4.36 15.93
CA VAL A 247 13.82 3.07 16.64
C VAL A 247 15.22 2.51 16.84
N ALA A 248 16.01 2.44 15.76
CA ALA A 248 17.36 1.92 15.77
C ALA A 248 18.28 2.70 16.71
N MET A 249 18.19 4.03 16.71
CA MET A 249 19.00 4.87 17.60
C MET A 249 18.79 4.48 19.07
N VAL A 250 17.54 4.40 19.53
CA VAL A 250 17.24 4.07 20.92
C VAL A 250 17.55 2.62 21.24
N ALA A 251 17.15 1.69 20.35
CA ALA A 251 17.33 0.25 20.55
C ALA A 251 18.83 -0.13 20.61
N ASN A 252 19.63 0.35 19.64
CA ASN A 252 21.05 0.03 19.55
C ASN A 252 21.87 0.64 20.69
N GLU A 253 21.55 1.88 21.11
CA GLU A 253 22.18 2.51 22.30
C GLU A 253 21.94 1.69 23.56
N ASN A 254 20.76 1.08 23.69
CA ASN A 254 20.38 0.26 24.83
C ASN A 254 20.60 -1.25 24.61
N LYS A 255 21.26 -1.65 23.51
CA LYS A 255 21.57 -3.03 23.15
C LYS A 255 20.34 -3.93 23.08
N ILE A 256 19.25 -3.43 22.54
CA ILE A 256 18.04 -4.18 22.28
C ILE A 256 18.04 -4.60 20.81
N PRO A 257 18.29 -5.86 20.48
CA PRO A 257 18.29 -6.33 19.09
C PRO A 257 16.90 -6.20 18.49
N THR A 258 16.85 -5.96 17.16
CA THR A 258 15.60 -5.78 16.43
C THR A 258 15.50 -6.78 15.27
N VAL A 259 14.36 -7.44 15.13
CA VAL A 259 13.97 -8.15 13.92
C VAL A 259 12.84 -7.37 13.28
N VAL A 260 12.99 -7.06 12.01
CA VAL A 260 12.11 -6.09 11.33
C VAL A 260 11.51 -6.69 10.07
N GLY A 261 10.43 -6.08 9.56
CA GLY A 261 9.60 -6.63 8.50
C GLY A 261 10.25 -6.62 7.11
N CYS A 262 11.21 -5.71 6.82
CA CYS A 262 11.79 -5.58 5.49
C CYS A 262 13.25 -5.10 5.50
N ASP A 263 13.89 -5.21 4.33
CA ASP A 263 15.28 -4.84 4.06
C ASP A 263 15.59 -3.37 4.36
N THR A 264 14.75 -2.46 3.90
CA THR A 264 14.95 -1.03 4.10
C THR A 264 14.96 -0.65 5.58
N MET A 265 14.19 -1.35 6.42
CA MET A 265 14.25 -1.16 7.87
C MET A 265 15.57 -1.70 8.46
N VAL A 266 16.18 -2.73 7.84
CA VAL A 266 17.53 -3.21 8.23
C VAL A 266 18.60 -2.20 7.83
N GLU A 267 18.49 -1.62 6.64
CA GLU A 267 19.38 -0.54 6.14
C GLU A 267 19.34 0.68 7.06
N ASP A 268 18.13 1.03 7.56
CA ASP A 268 17.91 2.14 8.49
C ASP A 268 18.29 1.82 9.96
N GLY A 269 18.99 0.70 10.18
CA GLY A 269 19.60 0.36 11.45
C GLY A 269 18.91 -0.74 12.25
N GLY A 270 17.89 -1.39 11.72
CA GLY A 270 17.39 -2.68 12.22
C GLY A 270 18.47 -3.76 12.13
N MET A 271 18.35 -4.85 12.90
CA MET A 271 19.40 -5.86 12.94
C MET A 271 19.28 -6.88 11.83
N MET A 272 18.09 -7.41 11.56
CA MET A 272 17.89 -8.44 10.54
C MET A 272 16.42 -8.58 10.12
N SER A 273 16.23 -9.15 8.92
CA SER A 273 14.92 -9.47 8.36
C SER A 273 15.02 -10.60 7.34
N TYR A 274 13.95 -11.38 7.17
CA TYR A 274 13.62 -11.99 5.89
C TYR A 274 12.78 -11.00 5.09
N SER A 275 13.28 -10.57 3.94
CA SER A 275 12.68 -9.52 3.11
C SER A 275 12.54 -9.93 1.66
N ILE A 276 11.68 -9.21 0.97
CA ILE A 276 11.48 -9.25 -0.48
C ILE A 276 12.07 -8.00 -1.12
N ASN A 277 12.28 -8.03 -2.44
CA ASN A 277 12.66 -6.84 -3.18
C ASN A 277 11.42 -6.00 -3.54
N TYR A 278 11.32 -4.80 -3.02
CA TYR A 278 10.16 -3.91 -3.23
C TYR A 278 10.11 -3.32 -4.65
N GLU A 279 11.23 -3.18 -5.34
CA GLU A 279 11.23 -2.76 -6.76
C GLU A 279 10.63 -3.87 -7.65
N ASP A 280 11.00 -5.14 -7.41
CA ASP A 280 10.42 -6.29 -8.11
C ASP A 280 8.92 -6.44 -7.79
N LEU A 281 8.52 -6.19 -6.55
CA LEU A 281 7.11 -6.19 -6.14
C LEU A 281 6.30 -5.12 -6.90
N GLY A 282 6.83 -3.92 -6.97
CA GLY A 282 6.24 -2.82 -7.72
C GLY A 282 6.19 -3.10 -9.22
N TYR A 283 7.22 -3.75 -9.76
CA TYR A 283 7.24 -4.18 -11.17
C TYR A 283 6.11 -5.16 -11.50
N LYS A 284 5.85 -6.14 -10.62
CA LYS A 284 4.68 -7.04 -10.74
C LYS A 284 3.36 -6.24 -10.76
N ALA A 285 3.21 -5.27 -9.88
CA ALA A 285 2.03 -4.39 -9.89
C ALA A 285 1.89 -3.61 -11.21
N GLY A 286 3.00 -3.16 -11.80
CA GLY A 286 3.02 -2.53 -13.11
C GLY A 286 2.62 -3.47 -14.24
N GLU A 287 3.07 -4.74 -14.23
CA GLU A 287 2.63 -5.75 -15.18
C GLU A 287 1.11 -6.02 -15.09
N ILE A 288 0.55 -6.01 -13.87
CA ILE A 288 -0.90 -6.09 -13.64
C ILE A 288 -1.60 -4.89 -14.30
N ALA A 289 -1.10 -3.67 -14.07
CA ALA A 289 -1.64 -2.45 -14.66
C ALA A 289 -1.61 -2.50 -16.20
N VAL A 290 -0.52 -3.00 -16.78
CA VAL A 290 -0.39 -3.19 -18.25
C VAL A 290 -1.47 -4.13 -18.77
N LYS A 291 -1.70 -5.27 -18.13
CA LYS A 291 -2.76 -6.22 -18.51
C LYS A 291 -4.16 -5.57 -18.46
N ILE A 292 -4.41 -4.74 -17.43
CA ILE A 292 -5.69 -4.02 -17.31
C ILE A 292 -5.84 -3.00 -18.43
N LEU A 293 -4.85 -2.14 -18.63
CA LEU A 293 -4.93 -1.01 -19.56
C LEU A 293 -4.86 -1.43 -21.02
N LYS A 294 -3.96 -2.38 -21.38
CA LYS A 294 -3.79 -2.80 -22.79
C LYS A 294 -4.69 -3.95 -23.20
N ASP A 295 -4.86 -4.93 -22.30
CA ASP A 295 -5.54 -6.18 -22.65
C ASP A 295 -7.00 -6.20 -22.17
N GLY A 296 -7.42 -5.18 -21.38
CA GLY A 296 -8.76 -5.09 -20.83
C GLY A 296 -9.04 -6.15 -19.76
N ALA A 297 -7.99 -6.66 -19.09
CA ALA A 297 -8.13 -7.59 -17.98
C ALA A 297 -8.93 -6.96 -16.84
N LYS A 298 -9.73 -7.76 -16.14
CA LYS A 298 -10.59 -7.26 -15.07
C LYS A 298 -9.96 -7.55 -13.72
N PRO A 299 -9.75 -6.54 -12.87
CA PRO A 299 -9.22 -6.75 -11.52
C PRO A 299 -9.96 -7.84 -10.74
N ALA A 300 -11.28 -7.94 -10.89
CA ALA A 300 -12.14 -8.94 -10.24
C ALA A 300 -11.70 -10.40 -10.50
N GLU A 301 -11.07 -10.66 -11.64
CA GLU A 301 -10.69 -12.00 -12.13
C GLU A 301 -9.17 -12.24 -12.02
N MET A 302 -8.42 -11.27 -11.48
CA MET A 302 -6.96 -11.30 -11.37
C MET A 302 -6.56 -11.59 -9.92
N PRO A 303 -6.07 -12.80 -9.59
CA PRO A 303 -5.61 -13.11 -8.23
C PRO A 303 -4.55 -12.13 -7.76
N ILE A 304 -4.47 -11.93 -6.45
CA ILE A 304 -3.38 -11.16 -5.83
C ILE A 304 -2.08 -11.91 -6.06
N GLU A 305 -1.11 -11.24 -6.68
CA GLU A 305 0.22 -11.82 -6.89
C GLU A 305 1.03 -11.74 -5.60
N THR A 306 1.70 -12.83 -5.26
CA THR A 306 2.60 -12.93 -4.11
C THR A 306 4.00 -13.26 -4.57
N LEU A 307 4.99 -12.83 -3.82
CA LEU A 307 6.35 -13.34 -3.98
C LEU A 307 6.44 -14.69 -3.22
N SER A 308 7.13 -15.66 -3.80
CA SER A 308 7.32 -16.95 -3.16
C SER A 308 8.31 -16.82 -1.99
N SER A 309 8.22 -17.71 -1.01
CA SER A 309 9.19 -17.75 0.09
C SER A 309 10.65 -17.93 -0.37
N SER A 310 10.87 -18.50 -1.56
CA SER A 310 12.21 -18.63 -2.16
C SER A 310 12.75 -17.30 -2.73
N GLU A 311 11.92 -16.28 -2.87
CA GLU A 311 12.32 -14.93 -3.26
C GLU A 311 12.62 -14.05 -2.03
N CYS A 312 12.31 -14.54 -0.81
CA CYS A 312 12.70 -13.87 0.44
C CYS A 312 14.19 -14.11 0.72
N LYS A 313 14.90 -13.03 1.05
CA LYS A 313 16.31 -13.04 1.40
C LYS A 313 16.51 -12.73 2.86
N LEU A 314 17.49 -13.39 3.49
CA LEU A 314 17.97 -13.02 4.81
C LEU A 314 18.95 -11.86 4.69
N ILE A 315 18.58 -10.73 5.28
CA ILE A 315 19.38 -9.51 5.31
C ILE A 315 19.79 -9.20 6.73
N VAL A 316 21.06 -8.86 6.94
CA VAL A 316 21.65 -8.63 8.28
C VAL A 316 22.44 -7.34 8.29
N ASN A 317 22.26 -6.54 9.32
CA ASN A 317 23.10 -5.38 9.64
C ASN A 317 24.17 -5.77 10.66
N LYS A 318 25.42 -5.93 10.17
CA LYS A 318 26.54 -6.33 11.03
C LYS A 318 26.87 -5.29 12.09
N ALA A 319 26.80 -4.02 11.76
CA ALA A 319 27.11 -2.95 12.71
C ALA A 319 26.09 -2.93 13.86
N THR A 320 24.82 -3.14 13.57
CA THR A 320 23.77 -3.24 14.58
C THR A 320 23.91 -4.51 15.43
N ALA A 321 24.21 -5.66 14.82
CA ALA A 321 24.46 -6.90 15.56
C ALA A 321 25.65 -6.75 16.53
N GLU A 322 26.76 -6.13 16.10
CA GLU A 322 27.93 -5.85 16.92
C GLU A 322 27.59 -4.87 18.06
N ALA A 323 26.84 -3.79 17.78
CA ALA A 323 26.39 -2.82 18.79
C ALA A 323 25.54 -3.47 19.88
N CYS A 324 24.65 -4.38 19.49
CA CYS A 324 23.81 -5.15 20.42
C CYS A 324 24.55 -6.30 21.11
N GLY A 325 25.73 -6.68 20.61
CA GLY A 325 26.50 -7.81 21.13
C GLY A 325 25.94 -9.17 20.73
N VAL A 326 25.29 -9.25 19.57
CA VAL A 326 24.65 -10.45 19.05
C VAL A 326 25.60 -11.17 18.07
N ASP A 327 25.78 -12.47 18.26
CA ASP A 327 26.57 -13.32 17.35
C ASP A 327 25.70 -13.79 16.17
N ILE A 328 25.98 -13.29 15.00
CA ILE A 328 25.33 -13.65 13.73
C ILE A 328 26.21 -14.52 12.82
N SER A 329 27.37 -14.98 13.30
CA SER A 329 28.34 -15.74 12.49
C SER A 329 27.82 -17.11 12.01
N GLY A 330 26.77 -17.63 12.67
CA GLY A 330 26.08 -18.88 12.28
C GLY A 330 24.94 -18.69 11.27
N LEU A 331 24.73 -17.48 10.76
CA LEU A 331 23.72 -17.19 9.75
C LEU A 331 24.34 -17.23 8.34
N ASP A 332 23.63 -17.86 7.43
CA ASP A 332 23.91 -17.82 5.98
C ASP A 332 23.08 -16.69 5.38
N ALA A 333 23.54 -15.45 5.59
CA ALA A 333 22.85 -14.26 5.15
C ALA A 333 23.06 -14.06 3.64
N ASP A 334 21.97 -13.82 2.91
CA ASP A 334 22.00 -13.51 1.48
C ASP A 334 22.63 -12.13 1.24
N GLU A 335 22.32 -11.17 2.11
CA GLU A 335 22.82 -9.80 2.03
C GLU A 335 23.28 -9.29 3.41
N THR A 336 24.26 -8.39 3.37
CA THR A 336 24.80 -7.76 4.57
C THR A 336 24.94 -6.26 4.34
N VAL A 337 24.42 -5.47 5.25
CA VAL A 337 24.51 -4.01 5.27
C VAL A 337 25.33 -3.53 6.46
#